data_f8c4738a3d60970dc46d86fc5a54b7c8
#
_entry.id   f8c4738a3d60970dc46d86fc5a54b7c8
#
_cell.length_a   1.000
_cell.length_b   1.000
_cell.length_c   1.000
_cell.angle_alpha   90.00
_cell.angle_beta   90.00
_cell.angle_gamma   90.00
#
_symmetry.space_group_name_H-M   'P 1'
#
loop_
_entity.id
_entity.type
_entity.pdbx_description
1 polymer ?
#
loop_
_entity_poly.entity_id
_entity_poly.type
_entity_poly.pdbx_seq_one_letter_code
_entity_poly.pdbx_strand_id
1 'polypeptide(L)'
;MSIKRDKKTVKVITILSGILFFGLVMGIVIFSLPDTKRGKTDKDESVAEAESTTAHIKEETAAPETQKDTEPLAEPPTEPPTEKETEPEPTEPETEEEAISIDLIAFGDNLLHKGIFDWNMMLNGDYRITSAYENIKDMVASADIAVVNQETVIGGIDLGLHDYPRFNAPYDTADVLHELGFDVVTTANNHIYDMGVQGIINQIDYFKNNYPDILLTGTYKTAEERAQIPIFEAKGIKVAFLNYTYGHNRFEKGDVIVNMLDTDQVTADIVRAKEAADFVCVCVHWGEENKKVENEQQQALAQLMSDYGADLIIGTHPHVVQNVTVLTGKDGNSTLCYYSLGNLVSLQHTTPTMLGGVAKVTFTKVGDAKAITAFDYDFVVTQWDAMHGGCRVIPWKDYTPELAAEHGMPSFDKTFSYDTLAAIVEKYRLK
;
A
#
# COMPACT_ATOMS: atom_id res chain seq x y z
N MET A 1 -14.40 -60.02 31.97
CA MET A 1 -14.96 -58.89 32.73
C MET A 1 -14.52 -57.62 32.01
N SER A 2 -15.39 -57.11 31.12
CA SER A 2 -15.12 -55.99 30.19
C SER A 2 -15.62 -54.69 30.83
N ILE A 3 -14.72 -53.75 31.10
CA ILE A 3 -15.06 -52.44 31.65
C ILE A 3 -15.40 -51.50 30.47
N LYS A 4 -16.68 -51.20 30.28
CA LYS A 4 -17.14 -50.14 29.37
C LYS A 4 -16.74 -48.80 29.99
N ARG A 5 -15.83 -48.06 29.34
CA ARG A 5 -15.54 -46.65 29.65
C ARG A 5 -16.66 -45.77 29.14
N ASP A 6 -17.25 -44.99 30.03
CA ASP A 6 -18.36 -44.09 29.78
C ASP A 6 -17.91 -42.83 29.05
N LYS A 7 -18.39 -42.61 27.83
CA LYS A 7 -18.05 -41.48 26.93
C LYS A 7 -18.57 -40.13 27.42
N LYS A 8 -19.29 -40.05 28.51
CA LYS A 8 -19.86 -38.81 29.04
C LYS A 8 -18.88 -38.01 29.91
N THR A 9 -17.89 -38.66 30.51
CA THR A 9 -16.96 -37.99 31.44
C THR A 9 -15.85 -37.19 30.72
N VAL A 10 -15.55 -37.53 29.47
CA VAL A 10 -14.50 -36.82 28.70
C VAL A 10 -14.95 -35.47 28.16
N LYS A 11 -16.25 -35.28 27.88
CA LYS A 11 -16.78 -34.01 27.36
C LYS A 11 -16.85 -32.89 28.40
N VAL A 12 -16.98 -33.22 29.69
CA VAL A 12 -17.10 -32.22 30.78
C VAL A 12 -15.74 -31.64 31.16
N ILE A 13 -14.64 -32.41 31.01
CA ILE A 13 -13.29 -31.94 31.38
C ILE A 13 -12.74 -30.97 30.32
N THR A 14 -13.08 -31.11 29.05
CA THR A 14 -12.61 -30.24 27.98
C THR A 14 -13.29 -28.85 28.00
N ILE A 15 -14.55 -28.78 28.48
CA ILE A 15 -15.26 -27.49 28.61
C ILE A 15 -14.77 -26.69 29.83
N LEU A 16 -14.37 -27.33 30.90
CA LEU A 16 -13.85 -26.67 32.10
C LEU A 16 -12.41 -26.14 31.93
N SER A 17 -11.58 -26.76 31.11
CA SER A 17 -10.24 -26.24 30.84
C SER A 17 -10.23 -25.01 29.91
N GLY A 18 -11.17 -24.92 28.97
CA GLY A 18 -11.36 -23.75 28.10
C GLY A 18 -11.83 -22.49 28.84
N ILE A 19 -12.69 -22.65 29.84
CA ILE A 19 -13.26 -21.54 30.63
C ILE A 19 -12.21 -21.01 31.66
N LEU A 20 -11.32 -21.85 32.16
CA LEU A 20 -10.28 -21.44 33.12
C LEU A 20 -9.15 -20.63 32.46
N PHE A 21 -8.90 -20.82 31.17
CA PHE A 21 -7.86 -20.07 30.45
C PHE A 21 -8.32 -18.64 30.04
N PHE A 22 -9.62 -18.45 29.83
CA PHE A 22 -10.20 -17.11 29.52
C PHE A 22 -10.42 -16.21 30.75
N GLY A 23 -10.51 -16.80 31.95
CA GLY A 23 -10.72 -16.05 33.19
C GLY A 23 -9.46 -15.42 33.79
N LEU A 24 -8.26 -15.82 33.36
CA LEU A 24 -7.00 -15.36 33.97
C LEU A 24 -6.37 -14.15 33.27
N VAL A 25 -6.86 -13.76 32.10
CA VAL A 25 -6.33 -12.62 31.33
C VAL A 25 -7.09 -11.30 31.59
N MET A 26 -8.27 -11.37 32.24
CA MET A 26 -9.09 -10.17 32.57
C MET A 26 -8.85 -9.58 33.97
N GLY A 27 -7.88 -10.09 34.73
CA GLY A 27 -7.72 -9.79 36.17
C GLY A 27 -6.58 -8.85 36.58
N ILE A 28 -5.79 -8.26 35.69
CA ILE A 28 -4.67 -7.39 36.08
C ILE A 28 -4.62 -6.14 35.22
N VAL A 29 -5.58 -5.23 35.39
CA VAL A 29 -5.40 -3.79 35.13
C VAL A 29 -6.39 -3.01 35.97
N ILE A 30 -6.19 -2.95 37.28
CA ILE A 30 -6.63 -1.86 38.15
C ILE A 30 -5.63 -1.78 39.31
N PHE A 31 -4.80 -0.80 39.30
CA PHE A 31 -4.21 -0.05 40.44
C PHE A 31 -2.87 0.55 40.03
N SER A 32 -2.84 1.85 39.83
CA SER A 32 -2.07 2.83 40.58
C SER A 32 -2.00 4.16 39.84
N LEU A 33 -2.82 5.09 40.27
CA LEU A 33 -2.54 6.52 40.13
C LEU A 33 -1.98 7.01 41.46
N PRO A 34 -0.91 7.79 41.51
CA PRO A 34 -0.66 8.67 42.64
C PRO A 34 -1.09 10.10 42.35
N ASP A 35 -1.92 10.60 43.23
CA ASP A 35 -2.24 11.99 43.49
C ASP A 35 -0.97 12.80 43.77
N THR A 36 -0.78 13.96 43.11
CA THR A 36 0.04 15.04 43.68
C THR A 36 -0.56 16.39 43.37
N LYS A 37 -0.69 17.13 44.47
CA LYS A 37 -1.30 18.44 44.68
C LYS A 37 -0.55 19.58 44.00
N ARG A 38 -1.41 20.56 43.56
CA ARG A 38 -1.26 22.02 43.50
C ARG A 38 0.02 22.64 44.08
N GLY A 39 0.64 23.53 43.27
CA GLY A 39 1.46 24.65 43.71
C GLY A 39 1.37 25.77 42.68
N LYS A 40 0.70 26.88 43.04
CA LYS A 40 0.69 28.15 42.32
C LYS A 40 1.99 28.91 42.61
N THR A 41 2.55 29.59 41.59
CA THR A 41 3.12 30.93 41.77
C THR A 41 3.16 31.65 40.39
N ASP A 42 2.72 32.91 40.49
CA ASP A 42 2.71 33.96 39.45
C ASP A 42 4.13 34.47 39.12
N LYS A 43 4.32 34.98 37.91
CA LYS A 43 4.72 36.33 37.50
C LYS A 43 5.47 36.35 36.16
N ASP A 44 4.87 37.07 35.27
CA ASP A 44 5.18 38.36 34.59
C ASP A 44 6.26 38.40 33.49
N GLU A 45 5.75 38.96 32.38
CA GLU A 45 6.38 39.89 31.39
C GLU A 45 7.55 39.36 30.53
N SER A 46 7.52 39.47 29.22
CA SER A 46 7.43 40.68 28.40
C SER A 46 7.20 40.38 26.91
N VAL A 47 6.43 41.25 26.33
CA VAL A 47 6.16 41.45 24.89
C VAL A 47 7.40 41.96 24.18
N ALA A 48 7.70 41.48 22.99
CA ALA A 48 8.50 42.21 22.00
C ALA A 48 7.86 41.98 20.60
N GLU A 49 7.20 43.00 20.12
CA GLU A 49 6.85 43.24 18.74
C GLU A 49 8.13 43.42 17.91
N ALA A 50 8.14 42.90 16.70
CA ALA A 50 9.07 43.31 15.66
C ALA A 50 8.28 43.53 14.35
N GLU A 51 8.44 44.78 13.92
CA GLU A 51 7.74 45.48 12.86
C GLU A 51 7.95 44.91 11.45
N SER A 52 6.87 44.99 10.68
CA SER A 52 6.76 44.94 9.25
C SER A 52 7.63 46.06 8.58
N THR A 53 8.45 45.68 7.60
CA THR A 53 9.01 46.64 6.66
C THR A 53 8.58 46.32 5.23
N THR A 54 7.62 47.06 4.77
CA THR A 54 7.19 47.19 3.38
C THR A 54 8.19 48.03 2.61
N ALA A 55 8.72 47.52 1.50
CA ALA A 55 9.49 48.33 0.53
C ALA A 55 8.72 48.38 -0.79
N HIS A 56 8.19 49.59 -1.07
CA HIS A 56 7.69 49.99 -2.37
C HIS A 56 8.82 50.14 -3.37
N ILE A 57 8.71 49.63 -4.56
CA ILE A 57 9.43 50.08 -5.75
C ILE A 57 8.43 50.51 -6.82
N LYS A 58 8.70 51.73 -7.32
CA LYS A 58 7.89 52.53 -8.23
C LYS A 58 7.92 52.00 -9.67
N GLU A 59 6.80 52.11 -10.33
CA GLU A 59 6.65 52.16 -11.77
C GLU A 59 7.42 53.33 -12.37
N GLU A 60 8.03 53.11 -13.53
CA GLU A 60 8.40 54.16 -14.45
C GLU A 60 8.05 53.74 -15.88
N THR A 61 7.07 54.42 -16.40
CA THR A 61 6.53 54.38 -17.77
C THR A 61 7.36 55.25 -18.70
N ALA A 62 7.70 54.76 -19.88
CA ALA A 62 7.88 55.65 -21.06
C ALA A 62 7.71 54.88 -22.37
N ALA A 63 6.73 55.26 -23.14
CA ALA A 63 6.62 55.06 -24.58
C ALA A 63 6.57 56.51 -25.20
N PRO A 64 6.46 56.71 -26.48
CA PRO A 64 7.01 56.08 -27.68
C PRO A 64 7.61 57.14 -28.64
N GLU A 65 8.32 56.77 -29.69
CA GLU A 65 8.43 57.61 -30.87
C GLU A 65 8.46 56.82 -32.19
N THR A 66 7.57 57.22 -33.04
CA THR A 66 7.36 56.91 -34.45
C THR A 66 8.40 57.62 -35.32
N GLN A 67 8.93 56.96 -36.37
CA GLN A 67 9.25 57.64 -37.63
C GLN A 67 8.94 56.77 -38.86
N LYS A 68 8.24 57.38 -39.77
CA LYS A 68 7.86 57.03 -41.11
C LYS A 68 8.98 57.25 -42.11
N ASP A 69 8.73 56.69 -43.31
CA ASP A 69 9.20 57.02 -44.68
C ASP A 69 10.26 56.06 -45.20
N THR A 70 10.19 55.48 -46.39
CA THR A 70 9.59 55.81 -47.69
C THR A 70 9.74 54.58 -48.58
N GLU A 71 8.72 54.31 -49.41
CA GLU A 71 8.83 53.44 -50.61
C GLU A 71 9.73 54.02 -51.68
N PRO A 72 10.29 53.21 -52.54
CA PRO A 72 10.17 53.43 -53.98
C PRO A 72 9.81 52.19 -54.82
N LEU A 73 8.84 52.41 -55.67
CA LEU A 73 8.51 51.98 -57.00
C LEU A 73 9.00 50.60 -57.54
N ALA A 74 8.00 49.90 -58.07
CA ALA A 74 8.00 48.64 -58.76
C ALA A 74 8.66 48.70 -60.16
N GLU A 75 9.36 47.64 -60.53
CA GLU A 75 9.61 47.21 -61.93
C GLU A 75 8.86 45.89 -62.23
N PRO A 76 8.50 45.63 -63.50
CA PRO A 76 7.50 44.65 -63.89
C PRO A 76 8.05 43.23 -63.95
N PRO A 77 7.16 42.20 -63.92
CA PRO A 77 7.53 40.82 -63.67
C PRO A 77 8.13 40.14 -64.90
N THR A 78 9.24 39.45 -64.66
CA THR A 78 9.78 38.44 -65.54
C THR A 78 9.12 37.08 -65.18
N GLU A 79 8.61 36.39 -66.19
CA GLU A 79 8.03 35.04 -66.05
C GLU A 79 8.98 34.07 -65.38
N PRO A 80 8.50 33.24 -64.47
CA PRO A 80 9.32 32.17 -63.86
C PRO A 80 9.45 30.97 -64.81
N PRO A 81 10.60 30.27 -64.76
CA PRO A 81 10.77 29.02 -65.49
C PRO A 81 9.89 27.94 -64.89
N THR A 82 9.26 27.18 -65.76
CA THR A 82 8.45 25.99 -65.45
C THR A 82 9.26 25.00 -64.59
N GLU A 83 9.00 24.95 -63.29
CA GLU A 83 9.47 23.83 -62.46
C GLU A 83 8.72 22.57 -62.88
N LYS A 84 9.49 21.53 -63.22
CA LYS A 84 8.98 20.17 -63.36
C LYS A 84 8.39 19.78 -61.99
N GLU A 85 7.10 19.43 -61.94
CA GLU A 85 6.50 18.68 -60.85
C GLU A 85 7.31 17.39 -60.65
N THR A 86 8.10 17.35 -59.59
CA THR A 86 8.62 16.12 -59.00
C THR A 86 7.44 15.45 -58.32
N GLU A 87 7.05 14.27 -58.83
CA GLU A 87 6.15 13.36 -58.08
C GLU A 87 6.68 13.22 -56.66
N PRO A 88 5.83 13.33 -55.62
CA PRO A 88 6.27 13.03 -54.27
C PRO A 88 6.71 11.59 -54.20
N GLU A 89 7.93 11.38 -53.70
CA GLU A 89 8.40 10.05 -53.32
C GLU A 89 7.34 9.41 -52.38
N PRO A 90 7.03 8.11 -52.60
CA PRO A 90 6.11 7.43 -51.71
C PRO A 90 6.71 7.47 -50.29
N THR A 91 6.05 8.20 -49.41
CA THR A 91 6.29 8.11 -47.96
C THR A 91 6.13 6.65 -47.58
N GLU A 92 7.19 6.03 -47.06
CA GLU A 92 7.08 4.73 -46.39
C GLU A 92 5.96 4.82 -45.36
N PRO A 93 5.08 3.82 -45.29
CA PRO A 93 4.04 3.84 -44.27
C PRO A 93 4.72 3.93 -42.90
N GLU A 94 4.36 4.96 -42.12
CA GLU A 94 4.70 5.03 -40.72
C GLU A 94 4.24 3.71 -40.10
N THR A 95 5.19 2.90 -39.63
CA THR A 95 4.88 1.70 -38.87
C THR A 95 4.15 2.15 -37.63
N GLU A 96 2.86 1.87 -37.53
CA GLU A 96 2.10 2.10 -36.30
C GLU A 96 2.80 1.32 -35.17
N GLU A 97 3.35 2.02 -34.18
CA GLU A 97 3.96 1.39 -33.02
C GLU A 97 2.90 0.58 -32.27
N GLU A 98 3.20 -0.69 -32.00
CA GLU A 98 2.28 -1.60 -31.34
C GLU A 98 2.12 -1.22 -29.87
N ALA A 99 0.87 -1.16 -29.41
CA ALA A 99 0.55 -0.89 -28.01
C ALA A 99 0.90 -2.09 -27.13
N ILE A 100 1.72 -1.87 -26.11
CA ILE A 100 2.05 -2.88 -25.09
C ILE A 100 1.30 -2.54 -23.82
N SER A 101 0.65 -3.52 -23.20
CA SER A 101 -0.07 -3.34 -21.94
C SER A 101 0.31 -4.40 -20.92
N ILE A 102 0.36 -3.99 -19.65
CA ILE A 102 0.51 -4.86 -18.48
C ILE A 102 -0.58 -4.57 -17.47
N ASP A 103 -1.03 -5.62 -16.79
CA ASP A 103 -1.99 -5.53 -15.70
C ASP A 103 -1.26 -5.65 -14.37
N LEU A 104 -1.53 -4.71 -13.46
CA LEU A 104 -1.10 -4.74 -12.07
C LEU A 104 -2.28 -5.00 -11.16
N ILE A 105 -2.08 -5.89 -10.18
CA ILE A 105 -2.99 -6.10 -9.06
C ILE A 105 -2.28 -5.79 -7.75
N ALA A 106 -2.94 -5.03 -6.85
CA ALA A 106 -2.37 -4.74 -5.55
C ALA A 106 -3.35 -5.01 -4.41
N PHE A 107 -2.80 -5.58 -3.35
CA PHE A 107 -3.50 -5.91 -2.11
C PHE A 107 -2.97 -5.06 -0.95
N GLY A 108 -3.82 -4.89 0.07
CA GLY A 108 -3.50 -4.12 1.26
C GLY A 108 -2.63 -4.86 2.28
N ASP A 109 -2.91 -4.63 3.56
CA ASP A 109 -2.10 -5.08 4.68
C ASP A 109 -2.18 -6.60 4.89
N ASN A 110 -1.07 -7.29 4.67
CA ASN A 110 -0.88 -8.68 5.07
C ASN A 110 -0.47 -8.67 6.55
N LEU A 111 -1.45 -8.46 7.43
CA LEU A 111 -1.29 -8.33 8.88
C LEU A 111 -1.58 -9.67 9.55
N LEU A 112 -0.56 -10.52 9.57
CA LEU A 112 -0.66 -11.88 10.06
C LEU A 112 -0.55 -11.94 11.59
N HIS A 113 -1.67 -12.19 12.23
CA HIS A 113 -1.76 -12.48 13.65
C HIS A 113 -1.28 -13.90 13.96
N LYS A 114 -0.66 -14.10 15.11
CA LYS A 114 -0.19 -15.43 15.56
C LYS A 114 -1.29 -16.50 15.52
N GLY A 115 -2.54 -16.13 15.79
CA GLY A 115 -3.68 -17.05 15.73
C GLY A 115 -3.84 -17.77 14.39
N ILE A 116 -3.48 -17.12 13.27
CA ILE A 116 -3.54 -17.71 11.93
C ILE A 116 -2.56 -18.88 11.83
N PHE A 117 -1.34 -18.70 12.32
CA PHE A 117 -0.31 -19.73 12.33
C PHE A 117 -0.62 -20.87 13.32
N ASP A 118 -1.14 -20.52 14.51
CA ASP A 118 -1.54 -21.51 15.52
C ASP A 118 -2.67 -22.40 14.99
N TRP A 119 -3.66 -21.84 14.28
CA TRP A 119 -4.72 -22.61 13.64
C TRP A 119 -4.17 -23.53 12.56
N ASN A 120 -3.26 -23.04 11.70
CA ASN A 120 -2.68 -23.87 10.65
C ASN A 120 -1.84 -25.00 11.25
N MET A 121 -1.02 -24.72 12.26
CA MET A 121 -0.26 -25.74 12.99
C MET A 121 -1.17 -26.80 13.61
N MET A 122 -2.31 -26.39 14.19
CA MET A 122 -3.27 -27.32 14.80
C MET A 122 -4.00 -28.17 13.75
N LEU A 123 -4.33 -27.60 12.58
CA LEU A 123 -5.08 -28.26 11.52
C LEU A 123 -4.19 -29.13 10.62
N ASN A 124 -3.02 -28.63 10.25
CA ASN A 124 -2.17 -29.18 9.19
C ASN A 124 -0.82 -29.68 9.71
N GLY A 125 -0.40 -29.28 10.93
CA GLY A 125 0.87 -29.71 11.55
C GLY A 125 2.08 -28.88 11.12
N ASP A 126 1.88 -27.75 10.44
CA ASP A 126 2.92 -26.79 10.04
C ASP A 126 2.43 -25.34 10.12
N TYR A 127 3.31 -24.36 9.85
CA TYR A 127 3.00 -22.94 9.84
C TYR A 127 2.66 -22.39 8.43
N ARG A 128 2.58 -23.25 7.41
CA ARG A 128 2.40 -22.89 6.02
C ARG A 128 0.93 -22.54 5.73
N ILE A 129 0.62 -21.26 5.69
CA ILE A 129 -0.75 -20.73 5.59
C ILE A 129 -1.29 -20.64 4.15
N THR A 130 -0.86 -21.49 3.22
CA THR A 130 -1.33 -21.50 1.82
C THR A 130 -2.84 -21.56 1.72
N SER A 131 -3.50 -22.35 2.60
CA SER A 131 -4.96 -22.48 2.62
C SER A 131 -5.71 -21.17 2.92
N ALA A 132 -5.04 -20.21 3.58
CA ALA A 132 -5.64 -18.90 3.82
C ALA A 132 -5.83 -18.08 2.52
N TYR A 133 -5.02 -18.33 1.51
CA TYR A 133 -5.00 -17.55 0.26
C TYR A 133 -5.52 -18.32 -0.97
N GLU A 134 -5.89 -19.59 -0.83
CA GLU A 134 -6.27 -20.47 -1.95
C GLU A 134 -7.33 -19.83 -2.86
N ASN A 135 -8.32 -19.12 -2.26
CA ASN A 135 -9.43 -18.53 -3.03
C ASN A 135 -9.02 -17.28 -3.84
N ILE A 136 -7.86 -16.69 -3.56
CA ILE A 136 -7.35 -15.52 -4.32
C ILE A 136 -6.21 -15.88 -5.27
N LYS A 137 -5.76 -17.12 -5.32
CA LYS A 137 -4.64 -17.56 -6.14
C LYS A 137 -4.82 -17.19 -7.62
N ASP A 138 -5.97 -17.50 -8.19
CA ASP A 138 -6.27 -17.17 -9.58
C ASP A 138 -6.36 -15.65 -9.81
N MET A 139 -6.79 -14.89 -8.79
CA MET A 139 -6.84 -13.44 -8.85
C MET A 139 -5.43 -12.85 -8.88
N VAL A 140 -4.51 -13.33 -8.04
CA VAL A 140 -3.10 -12.93 -8.05
C VAL A 140 -2.46 -13.29 -9.39
N ALA A 141 -2.62 -14.54 -9.86
CA ALA A 141 -2.05 -15.04 -11.10
C ALA A 141 -2.62 -14.40 -12.37
N SER A 142 -3.73 -13.64 -12.28
CA SER A 142 -4.35 -12.99 -13.45
C SER A 142 -3.62 -11.73 -13.92
N ALA A 143 -2.71 -11.18 -13.12
CA ALA A 143 -1.98 -9.96 -13.43
C ALA A 143 -0.53 -10.26 -13.85
N ASP A 144 0.10 -9.30 -14.54
CA ASP A 144 1.50 -9.34 -14.90
C ASP A 144 2.40 -8.89 -13.74
N ILE A 145 1.85 -8.12 -12.80
CA ILE A 145 2.53 -7.66 -11.58
C ILE A 145 1.55 -7.74 -10.41
N ALA A 146 1.89 -8.51 -9.39
CA ALA A 146 1.13 -8.62 -8.15
C ALA A 146 1.89 -8.00 -6.97
N VAL A 147 1.22 -7.09 -6.24
CA VAL A 147 1.81 -6.28 -5.16
C VAL A 147 1.08 -6.56 -3.83
N VAL A 148 1.84 -6.66 -2.73
CA VAL A 148 1.29 -6.79 -1.38
C VAL A 148 2.09 -5.97 -0.37
N ASN A 149 1.40 -5.35 0.61
CA ASN A 149 2.07 -4.79 1.79
C ASN A 149 2.23 -5.88 2.86
N GLN A 150 3.47 -6.33 3.09
CA GLN A 150 3.79 -7.27 4.15
C GLN A 150 3.97 -6.52 5.47
N GLU A 151 2.91 -6.40 6.25
CA GLU A 151 2.93 -5.60 7.47
C GLU A 151 3.51 -6.36 8.66
N THR A 152 3.20 -7.65 8.81
CA THR A 152 3.85 -8.50 9.80
C THR A 152 5.28 -8.85 9.35
N VAL A 153 6.30 -8.43 10.12
CA VAL A 153 7.70 -8.76 9.77
C VAL A 153 7.92 -10.26 9.72
N ILE A 154 8.64 -10.75 8.70
CA ILE A 154 9.00 -12.16 8.53
C ILE A 154 10.37 -12.41 9.16
N GLY A 155 10.42 -12.37 10.51
CA GLY A 155 11.67 -12.54 11.28
C GLY A 155 12.10 -13.99 11.48
N GLY A 156 11.21 -14.95 11.16
CA GLY A 156 11.44 -16.39 11.37
C GLY A 156 11.07 -16.87 12.78
N ILE A 157 10.89 -18.18 12.92
CA ILE A 157 10.43 -18.81 14.17
C ILE A 157 11.46 -18.72 15.31
N ASP A 158 12.74 -18.55 14.99
CA ASP A 158 13.80 -18.44 15.99
C ASP A 158 13.69 -17.16 16.84
N LEU A 159 13.03 -16.11 16.31
CA LEU A 159 12.68 -14.91 17.06
C LEU A 159 11.35 -15.05 17.84
N GLY A 160 10.71 -16.22 17.79
CA GLY A 160 9.39 -16.51 18.36
C GLY A 160 8.26 -15.97 17.47
N LEU A 161 7.13 -16.70 17.42
CA LEU A 161 5.90 -16.19 16.79
C LEU A 161 5.19 -15.31 17.82
N HIS A 162 4.87 -14.10 17.39
CA HIS A 162 4.25 -13.07 18.23
C HIS A 162 2.98 -12.52 17.61
N ASP A 163 2.10 -12.00 18.46
CA ASP A 163 0.87 -11.28 18.13
C ASP A 163 0.96 -9.83 18.62
N TYR A 164 -0.13 -9.06 18.41
CA TYR A 164 -0.21 -7.69 18.91
C TYR A 164 0.31 -7.57 20.36
N PRO A 165 1.11 -6.55 20.71
CA PRO A 165 1.48 -5.38 19.89
C PRO A 165 2.78 -5.54 19.08
N ARG A 166 3.34 -6.73 18.93
CA ARG A 166 4.59 -6.99 18.21
C ARG A 166 4.45 -8.25 17.38
N PHE A 167 4.27 -8.08 16.09
CA PHE A 167 4.05 -9.18 15.19
C PHE A 167 5.35 -9.84 14.72
N ASN A 168 5.32 -11.13 14.51
CA ASN A 168 6.37 -11.89 13.82
C ASN A 168 5.78 -13.09 13.09
N ALA A 169 6.20 -13.29 11.86
CA ALA A 169 5.81 -14.41 11.01
C ALA A 169 6.98 -15.39 10.77
N PRO A 170 6.68 -16.67 10.50
CA PRO A 170 7.65 -17.65 10.05
C PRO A 170 8.06 -17.40 8.61
N TYR A 171 9.18 -17.96 8.17
CA TYR A 171 9.67 -17.86 6.80
C TYR A 171 8.72 -18.50 5.77
N ASP A 172 7.93 -19.50 6.19
CA ASP A 172 6.85 -20.09 5.38
C ASP A 172 5.90 -19.02 4.77
N THR A 173 5.79 -17.86 5.41
CA THR A 173 5.03 -16.73 4.87
C THR A 173 5.61 -16.22 3.56
N ALA A 174 6.94 -16.07 3.46
CA ALA A 174 7.59 -15.66 2.21
C ALA A 174 7.44 -16.76 1.13
N ASP A 175 7.52 -18.03 1.53
CA ASP A 175 7.31 -19.15 0.61
C ASP A 175 5.90 -19.13 0.02
N VAL A 176 4.89 -18.84 0.85
CA VAL A 176 3.49 -18.74 0.41
C VAL A 176 3.28 -17.54 -0.51
N LEU A 177 3.86 -16.37 -0.22
CA LEU A 177 3.76 -15.21 -1.10
C LEU A 177 4.35 -15.48 -2.49
N HIS A 178 5.51 -16.14 -2.56
CA HIS A 178 6.12 -16.55 -3.82
C HIS A 178 5.26 -17.57 -4.58
N GLU A 179 4.73 -18.60 -3.90
CA GLU A 179 3.85 -19.62 -4.51
C GLU A 179 2.54 -19.05 -5.06
N LEU A 180 2.03 -17.99 -4.45
CA LEU A 180 0.85 -17.28 -4.93
C LEU A 180 1.15 -16.45 -6.18
N GLY A 181 2.42 -16.11 -6.42
CA GLY A 181 2.84 -15.29 -7.55
C GLY A 181 2.88 -13.80 -7.25
N PHE A 182 3.14 -13.40 -5.99
CA PHE A 182 3.45 -12.00 -5.68
C PHE A 182 4.85 -11.64 -6.19
N ASP A 183 4.92 -10.57 -6.96
CA ASP A 183 6.15 -10.06 -7.59
C ASP A 183 6.80 -8.94 -6.78
N VAL A 184 5.99 -8.13 -6.09
CA VAL A 184 6.44 -6.97 -5.32
C VAL A 184 5.90 -7.05 -3.90
N VAL A 185 6.83 -7.04 -2.94
CA VAL A 185 6.53 -7.04 -1.50
C VAL A 185 7.02 -5.75 -0.88
N THR A 186 6.10 -4.92 -0.39
CA THR A 186 6.43 -3.66 0.30
C THR A 186 6.56 -3.90 1.80
N THR A 187 7.56 -3.30 2.44
CA THR A 187 7.95 -3.62 3.82
C THR A 187 8.15 -2.41 4.73
N ALA A 188 8.12 -1.18 4.19
CA ALA A 188 8.14 0.02 5.03
C ALA A 188 6.75 0.25 5.63
N ASN A 189 6.57 -0.13 6.90
CA ASN A 189 5.34 0.00 7.68
C ASN A 189 5.66 0.23 9.17
N ASN A 190 4.64 0.47 9.99
CA ASN A 190 4.82 0.76 11.42
C ASN A 190 5.27 -0.45 12.26
N HIS A 191 5.08 -1.69 11.76
CA HIS A 191 5.45 -2.94 12.44
C HIS A 191 6.82 -3.48 12.05
N ILE A 192 7.53 -2.85 11.11
CA ILE A 192 8.78 -3.37 10.56
C ILE A 192 9.88 -3.62 11.63
N TYR A 193 9.91 -2.83 12.71
CA TYR A 193 10.84 -3.01 13.82
C TYR A 193 10.31 -3.89 14.97
N ASP A 194 9.21 -4.61 14.80
CA ASP A 194 8.63 -5.41 15.88
C ASP A 194 9.58 -6.47 16.42
N MET A 195 10.41 -7.05 15.55
CA MET A 195 11.49 -7.96 15.90
C MET A 195 12.87 -7.30 15.86
N GLY A 196 12.92 -5.98 15.99
CA GLY A 196 14.15 -5.19 15.96
C GLY A 196 14.89 -5.27 14.62
N VAL A 197 16.12 -4.82 14.62
CA VAL A 197 17.01 -4.85 13.43
C VAL A 197 17.19 -6.28 12.91
N GLN A 198 17.26 -7.27 13.79
CA GLN A 198 17.45 -8.66 13.39
C GLN A 198 16.26 -9.20 12.58
N GLY A 199 15.03 -8.84 12.94
CA GLY A 199 13.84 -9.22 12.17
C GLY A 199 13.86 -8.69 10.75
N ILE A 200 14.28 -7.42 10.57
CA ILE A 200 14.43 -6.80 9.25
C ILE A 200 15.51 -7.50 8.42
N ILE A 201 16.68 -7.76 9.03
CA ILE A 201 17.79 -8.47 8.35
C ILE A 201 17.35 -9.87 7.91
N ASN A 202 16.70 -10.61 8.80
CA ASN A 202 16.22 -11.96 8.52
C ASN A 202 15.25 -11.96 7.32
N GLN A 203 14.30 -11.03 7.30
CA GLN A 203 13.34 -10.88 6.20
C GLN A 203 14.06 -10.58 4.87
N ILE A 204 14.94 -9.57 4.85
CA ILE A 204 15.68 -9.20 3.64
C ILE A 204 16.53 -10.37 3.14
N ASP A 205 17.26 -11.03 4.04
CA ASP A 205 18.14 -12.12 3.67
C ASP A 205 17.36 -13.34 3.17
N TYR A 206 16.21 -13.64 3.79
CA TYR A 206 15.38 -14.74 3.34
C TYR A 206 14.88 -14.56 1.90
N PHE A 207 14.31 -13.39 1.59
CA PHE A 207 13.85 -13.08 0.23
C PHE A 207 15.01 -13.09 -0.76
N LYS A 208 16.12 -12.41 -0.48
CA LYS A 208 17.27 -12.35 -1.38
C LYS A 208 17.89 -13.72 -1.70
N ASN A 209 17.91 -14.62 -0.71
CA ASN A 209 18.54 -15.93 -0.87
C ASN A 209 17.63 -16.95 -1.53
N ASN A 210 16.31 -16.87 -1.33
CA ASN A 210 15.36 -17.89 -1.78
C ASN A 210 14.49 -17.41 -2.96
N TYR A 211 14.16 -16.12 -3.02
CA TYR A 211 13.23 -15.53 -3.98
C TYR A 211 13.78 -14.22 -4.56
N PRO A 212 14.94 -14.26 -5.27
CA PRO A 212 15.57 -13.06 -5.84
C PRO A 212 14.75 -12.41 -6.96
N ASP A 213 13.75 -13.09 -7.48
CA ASP A 213 12.75 -12.63 -8.43
C ASP A 213 11.66 -11.77 -7.81
N ILE A 214 11.45 -11.84 -6.50
CA ILE A 214 10.56 -10.93 -5.78
C ILE A 214 11.27 -9.59 -5.52
N LEU A 215 10.66 -8.50 -5.97
CA LEU A 215 11.10 -7.15 -5.65
C LEU A 215 10.69 -6.77 -4.23
N LEU A 216 11.62 -6.90 -3.27
CA LEU A 216 11.43 -6.43 -1.89
C LEU A 216 11.83 -4.95 -1.81
N THR A 217 10.92 -4.07 -1.35
CA THR A 217 11.17 -2.63 -1.28
C THR A 217 10.69 -2.00 0.03
N GLY A 218 11.30 -0.87 0.38
CA GLY A 218 10.99 -0.10 1.61
C GLY A 218 12.00 -0.28 2.73
N THR A 219 12.73 -1.42 2.77
CA THR A 219 13.76 -1.71 3.76
C THR A 219 15.06 -2.20 3.10
N TYR A 220 16.20 -1.78 3.62
CA TYR A 220 17.51 -2.02 3.01
C TYR A 220 18.58 -2.27 4.07
N LYS A 221 19.62 -3.03 3.73
CA LYS A 221 20.76 -3.28 4.61
C LYS A 221 21.86 -2.23 4.48
N THR A 222 21.94 -1.54 3.33
CA THR A 222 22.99 -0.54 3.09
C THR A 222 22.42 0.69 2.37
N ALA A 223 23.18 1.80 2.45
CA ALA A 223 22.85 3.03 1.73
C ALA A 223 22.94 2.88 0.21
N GLU A 224 23.84 2.02 -0.27
CA GLU A 224 23.99 1.70 -1.68
C GLU A 224 22.75 0.95 -2.22
N GLU A 225 22.21 0.00 -1.46
CA GLU A 225 20.95 -0.68 -1.80
C GLU A 225 19.80 0.31 -1.83
N ARG A 226 19.69 1.17 -0.79
CA ARG A 226 18.66 2.21 -0.72
C ARG A 226 18.74 3.23 -1.88
N ALA A 227 19.96 3.50 -2.38
CA ALA A 227 20.19 4.44 -3.47
C ALA A 227 19.70 3.92 -4.83
N GLN A 228 19.47 2.62 -4.99
CA GLN A 228 18.91 2.07 -6.22
C GLN A 228 17.40 2.35 -6.29
N ILE A 229 16.89 2.66 -7.49
CA ILE A 229 15.45 2.72 -7.72
C ILE A 229 14.96 1.28 -7.94
N PRO A 230 14.03 0.77 -7.11
CA PRO A 230 13.49 -0.57 -7.28
C PRO A 230 12.55 -0.59 -8.48
N ILE A 231 12.89 -1.39 -9.50
CA ILE A 231 12.14 -1.49 -10.76
C ILE A 231 11.75 -2.96 -10.98
N PHE A 232 10.49 -3.20 -11.32
CA PHE A 232 10.00 -4.45 -11.86
C PHE A 232 9.66 -4.26 -13.34
N GLU A 233 10.07 -5.21 -14.18
CA GLU A 233 9.83 -5.15 -15.62
C GLU A 233 8.95 -6.32 -16.07
N ALA A 234 7.82 -6.01 -16.73
CA ALA A 234 6.94 -6.99 -17.32
C ALA A 234 6.67 -6.61 -18.79
N LYS A 235 6.80 -7.55 -19.73
CA LYS A 235 6.54 -7.35 -21.17
C LYS A 235 7.24 -6.11 -21.77
N GLY A 236 8.41 -5.71 -21.22
CA GLY A 236 9.17 -4.53 -21.68
C GLY A 236 8.69 -3.19 -21.11
N ILE A 237 7.69 -3.19 -20.21
CA ILE A 237 7.28 -2.01 -19.44
C ILE A 237 7.95 -2.05 -18.07
N LYS A 238 8.62 -0.96 -17.69
CA LYS A 238 9.30 -0.79 -16.40
C LYS A 238 8.44 0.01 -15.44
N VAL A 239 8.18 -0.56 -14.27
CA VAL A 239 7.47 0.13 -13.18
C VAL A 239 8.42 0.27 -12.00
N ALA A 240 8.67 1.51 -11.56
CA ALA A 240 9.40 1.77 -10.33
C ALA A 240 8.44 1.67 -9.13
N PHE A 241 8.85 0.94 -8.08
CA PHE A 241 8.06 0.77 -6.86
C PHE A 241 8.77 1.43 -5.68
N LEU A 242 8.30 2.60 -5.30
CA LEU A 242 8.80 3.34 -4.14
C LEU A 242 7.90 3.04 -2.93
N ASN A 243 8.49 2.66 -1.78
CA ASN A 243 7.70 2.35 -0.60
C ASN A 243 8.17 3.14 0.62
N TYR A 244 7.22 3.75 1.36
CA TYR A 244 7.47 4.61 2.51
C TYR A 244 6.46 4.38 3.63
N THR A 245 6.89 4.65 4.90
CA THR A 245 6.01 4.63 6.07
C THR A 245 6.02 5.96 6.82
N TYR A 246 4.88 6.34 7.39
CA TYR A 246 4.74 7.51 8.26
C TYR A 246 5.54 7.41 9.57
N GLY A 247 5.83 6.17 10.01
CA GLY A 247 6.45 5.92 11.29
C GLY A 247 6.66 4.44 11.56
N HIS A 248 7.13 4.15 12.75
CA HIS A 248 7.26 2.80 13.30
C HIS A 248 6.88 2.79 14.77
N ASN A 249 6.20 1.72 15.21
CA ASN A 249 5.74 1.55 16.60
C ASN A 249 6.91 1.35 17.57
N ARG A 250 8.03 0.87 17.05
CA ARG A 250 9.29 0.66 17.77
C ARG A 250 10.43 1.13 16.90
N PHE A 251 11.52 1.49 17.54
CA PHE A 251 12.78 1.80 16.87
C PHE A 251 13.92 1.11 17.58
N GLU A 252 14.79 0.51 16.82
CA GLU A 252 16.07 -0.01 17.28
C GLU A 252 17.17 0.55 16.37
N LYS A 253 18.20 1.14 16.99
CA LYS A 253 19.34 1.65 16.23
C LYS A 253 20.18 0.49 15.69
N GLY A 254 20.43 0.48 14.38
CA GLY A 254 21.25 -0.54 13.73
C GLY A 254 21.57 -0.19 12.28
N ASP A 255 22.19 -1.13 11.59
CA ASP A 255 22.69 -0.94 10.23
C ASP A 255 21.63 -1.34 9.17
N VAL A 256 20.38 -0.93 9.39
CA VAL A 256 19.29 -1.09 8.43
C VAL A 256 18.63 0.26 8.15
N ILE A 257 18.06 0.41 6.97
CA ILE A 257 17.37 1.62 6.52
C ILE A 257 15.93 1.27 6.22
N VAL A 258 15.00 1.99 6.82
CA VAL A 258 13.57 1.98 6.52
C VAL A 258 13.21 3.31 5.86
N ASN A 259 12.55 3.26 4.73
CA ASN A 259 12.10 4.47 4.04
C ASN A 259 11.00 5.16 4.84
N MET A 260 11.34 6.30 5.41
CA MET A 260 10.38 7.17 6.08
C MET A 260 9.68 8.08 5.07
N LEU A 261 8.45 8.46 5.38
CA LEU A 261 7.65 9.40 4.58
C LEU A 261 8.15 10.84 4.81
N ASP A 262 9.39 11.09 4.36
CA ASP A 262 10.02 12.40 4.32
C ASP A 262 9.76 13.04 2.95
N THR A 263 9.21 14.24 2.91
CA THR A 263 8.76 14.88 1.67
C THR A 263 9.88 15.16 0.70
N ASP A 264 11.04 15.58 1.19
CA ASP A 264 12.21 15.89 0.33
C ASP A 264 12.76 14.59 -0.29
N GLN A 265 12.83 13.53 0.52
CA GLN A 265 13.26 12.21 0.08
C GLN A 265 12.31 11.62 -0.95
N VAL A 266 10.99 11.64 -0.65
CA VAL A 266 9.94 11.10 -1.53
C VAL A 266 9.95 11.79 -2.90
N THR A 267 10.00 13.12 -2.90
CA THR A 267 9.98 13.88 -4.16
C THR A 267 11.25 13.69 -4.98
N ALA A 268 12.43 13.63 -4.34
CA ALA A 268 13.69 13.34 -5.02
C ALA A 268 13.69 11.93 -5.65
N ASP A 269 13.16 10.93 -4.93
CA ASP A 269 13.09 9.57 -5.44
C ASP A 269 12.08 9.43 -6.59
N ILE A 270 10.93 10.11 -6.55
CA ILE A 270 9.96 10.13 -7.67
C ILE A 270 10.62 10.72 -8.93
N VAL A 271 11.34 11.82 -8.81
CA VAL A 271 12.06 12.43 -9.96
C VAL A 271 13.05 11.44 -10.56
N ARG A 272 13.86 10.77 -9.73
CA ARG A 272 14.83 9.76 -10.18
C ARG A 272 14.14 8.52 -10.79
N ALA A 273 13.01 8.12 -10.23
CA ALA A 273 12.23 6.98 -10.73
C ALA A 273 11.65 7.26 -12.12
N LYS A 274 11.18 8.49 -12.38
CA LYS A 274 10.70 8.92 -13.72
C LYS A 274 11.78 8.87 -14.80
N GLU A 275 13.05 9.07 -14.43
CA GLU A 275 14.18 8.97 -15.36
C GLU A 275 14.56 7.50 -15.64
N ALA A 276 14.22 6.57 -14.74
CA ALA A 276 14.67 5.19 -14.78
C ALA A 276 13.59 4.20 -15.26
N ALA A 277 12.30 4.57 -15.19
CA ALA A 277 11.18 3.67 -15.47
C ALA A 277 10.08 4.35 -16.32
N ASP A 278 9.25 3.52 -16.94
CA ASP A 278 8.09 3.99 -17.70
C ASP A 278 6.99 4.52 -16.76
N PHE A 279 6.74 3.86 -15.64
CA PHE A 279 5.74 4.27 -14.64
C PHE A 279 6.33 4.30 -13.23
N VAL A 280 5.78 5.18 -12.39
CA VAL A 280 6.16 5.31 -10.97
C VAL A 280 4.96 4.99 -10.09
N CYS A 281 5.05 3.88 -9.36
CA CYS A 281 4.12 3.46 -8.32
C CYS A 281 4.70 3.80 -6.94
N VAL A 282 3.97 4.59 -6.14
CA VAL A 282 4.34 4.92 -4.76
C VAL A 282 3.43 4.17 -3.80
N CYS A 283 3.99 3.21 -3.07
CA CYS A 283 3.30 2.47 -2.02
C CYS A 283 3.53 3.18 -0.68
N VAL A 284 2.46 3.59 -0.01
CA VAL A 284 2.55 4.44 1.18
C VAL A 284 1.78 3.87 2.34
N HIS A 285 2.47 3.65 3.45
CA HIS A 285 1.87 3.24 4.71
C HIS A 285 1.61 4.49 5.57
N TRP A 286 0.36 4.98 5.62
CA TRP A 286 0.00 6.32 6.10
C TRP A 286 -1.41 6.43 6.68
N GLY A 287 -1.75 7.61 7.23
CA GLY A 287 -3.09 7.93 7.72
C GLY A 287 -3.29 7.53 9.18
N GLU A 288 -4.53 7.21 9.53
CA GLU A 288 -4.93 6.83 10.88
C GLU A 288 -5.70 5.51 10.85
N GLU A 289 -5.38 4.60 11.77
CA GLU A 289 -6.08 3.32 11.90
C GLU A 289 -7.60 3.48 12.06
N ASN A 290 -8.36 2.62 11.38
CA ASN A 290 -9.82 2.54 11.42
C ASN A 290 -10.57 3.77 10.87
N LYS A 291 -9.90 4.73 10.24
CA LYS A 291 -10.54 5.88 9.59
C LYS A 291 -10.99 5.52 8.18
N LYS A 292 -12.30 5.59 7.94
CA LYS A 292 -12.94 5.23 6.66
C LYS A 292 -12.83 6.31 5.58
N VAL A 293 -12.25 7.45 5.89
CA VAL A 293 -12.04 8.59 4.99
C VAL A 293 -10.62 9.06 5.21
N GLU A 294 -9.93 9.33 4.11
CA GLU A 294 -8.59 9.90 4.10
C GLU A 294 -8.57 11.27 4.79
N ASN A 295 -7.52 11.54 5.54
CA ASN A 295 -7.33 12.81 6.21
C ASN A 295 -6.61 13.83 5.31
N GLU A 296 -6.57 15.11 5.76
CA GLU A 296 -5.95 16.21 5.02
C GLU A 296 -4.46 15.96 4.73
N GLN A 297 -3.74 15.28 5.63
CA GLN A 297 -2.35 14.95 5.44
C GLN A 297 -2.15 13.94 4.30
N GLN A 298 -3.00 12.90 4.24
CA GLN A 298 -2.98 11.94 3.12
C GLN A 298 -3.26 12.63 1.79
N GLN A 299 -4.26 13.53 1.75
CA GLN A 299 -4.60 14.30 0.55
C GLN A 299 -3.47 15.21 0.10
N ALA A 300 -2.83 15.94 1.02
CA ALA A 300 -1.71 16.82 0.71
C ALA A 300 -0.48 16.04 0.20
N LEU A 301 -0.17 14.90 0.82
CA LEU A 301 0.95 14.05 0.39
C LEU A 301 0.67 13.40 -0.98
N ALA A 302 -0.57 12.93 -1.22
CA ALA A 302 -0.95 12.40 -2.52
C ALA A 302 -0.81 13.45 -3.63
N GLN A 303 -1.25 14.69 -3.38
CA GLN A 303 -1.09 15.80 -4.32
C GLN A 303 0.39 16.12 -4.56
N LEU A 304 1.21 16.14 -3.50
CA LEU A 304 2.66 16.35 -3.62
C LEU A 304 3.30 15.27 -4.52
N MET A 305 3.00 13.99 -4.30
CA MET A 305 3.52 12.90 -5.12
C MET A 305 3.06 13.03 -6.58
N SER A 306 1.80 13.42 -6.81
CA SER A 306 1.26 13.72 -8.13
C SER A 306 2.00 14.87 -8.81
N ASP A 307 2.27 15.95 -8.09
CA ASP A 307 3.00 17.13 -8.59
C ASP A 307 4.44 16.80 -9.01
N TYR A 308 5.04 15.77 -8.44
CA TYR A 308 6.38 15.31 -8.82
C TYR A 308 6.37 14.16 -9.84
N GLY A 309 5.18 13.66 -10.20
CA GLY A 309 4.96 12.77 -11.35
C GLY A 309 4.86 11.30 -10.99
N ALA A 310 4.35 10.95 -9.80
CA ALA A 310 3.84 9.61 -9.56
C ALA A 310 2.68 9.31 -10.50
N ASP A 311 2.59 8.10 -11.05
CA ASP A 311 1.49 7.64 -11.90
C ASP A 311 0.42 6.92 -11.08
N LEU A 312 0.85 6.14 -10.07
CA LEU A 312 0.00 5.35 -9.18
C LEU A 312 0.42 5.53 -7.72
N ILE A 313 -0.55 5.70 -6.84
CA ILE A 313 -0.35 5.71 -5.38
C ILE A 313 -1.21 4.61 -4.76
N ILE A 314 -0.58 3.72 -3.97
CA ILE A 314 -1.23 2.65 -3.24
C ILE A 314 -1.03 2.88 -1.75
N GLY A 315 -2.11 3.23 -1.05
CA GLY A 315 -2.11 3.47 0.39
C GLY A 315 -2.48 2.24 1.21
N THR A 316 -1.86 2.13 2.39
CA THR A 316 -2.07 1.09 3.41
C THR A 316 -2.01 1.70 4.81
N HIS A 317 -2.17 0.95 5.89
CA HIS A 317 -2.19 1.34 7.31
C HIS A 317 -3.57 1.59 7.93
N PRO A 318 -4.56 2.27 7.30
CA PRO A 318 -5.85 2.48 7.98
C PRO A 318 -6.59 1.17 8.32
N HIS A 319 -6.17 0.04 7.76
CA HIS A 319 -6.78 -1.30 7.91
C HIS A 319 -8.24 -1.38 7.44
N VAL A 320 -8.74 -0.32 6.84
CA VAL A 320 -10.07 -0.21 6.25
C VAL A 320 -9.95 0.46 4.88
N VAL A 321 -10.83 0.08 3.96
CA VAL A 321 -10.85 0.67 2.63
C VAL A 321 -11.21 2.16 2.68
N GLN A 322 -10.50 2.96 1.87
CA GLN A 322 -10.75 4.39 1.68
C GLN A 322 -11.02 4.70 0.21
N ASN A 323 -11.23 5.98 -0.12
CA ASN A 323 -11.59 6.42 -1.46
C ASN A 323 -10.48 6.16 -2.49
N VAL A 324 -10.91 6.10 -3.75
CA VAL A 324 -10.04 6.14 -4.94
C VAL A 324 -10.29 7.46 -5.65
N THR A 325 -9.23 8.11 -6.11
CA THR A 325 -9.33 9.38 -6.84
C THR A 325 -8.28 9.46 -7.95
N VAL A 326 -8.56 10.26 -8.97
CA VAL A 326 -7.56 10.66 -9.96
C VAL A 326 -7.18 12.10 -9.66
N LEU A 327 -5.90 12.32 -9.36
CA LEU A 327 -5.32 13.63 -9.11
C LEU A 327 -4.74 14.20 -10.41
N THR A 328 -4.70 15.52 -10.50
CA THR A 328 -3.97 16.21 -11.55
C THR A 328 -2.76 16.90 -10.93
N GLY A 329 -1.57 16.51 -11.37
CA GLY A 329 -0.33 17.12 -10.92
C GLY A 329 -0.08 18.49 -11.58
N LYS A 330 0.88 19.23 -11.04
CA LYS A 330 1.21 20.60 -11.48
C LYS A 330 1.56 20.73 -12.97
N ASP A 331 2.10 19.66 -13.56
CA ASP A 331 2.50 19.62 -14.97
C ASP A 331 1.40 19.02 -15.87
N GLY A 332 0.19 18.82 -15.33
CA GLY A 332 -0.98 18.30 -16.05
C GLY A 332 -1.02 16.76 -16.16
N ASN A 333 -0.08 16.05 -15.54
CA ASN A 333 -0.10 14.60 -15.44
C ASN A 333 -1.26 14.10 -14.57
N SER A 334 -1.72 12.89 -14.84
CA SER A 334 -2.74 12.21 -14.03
C SER A 334 -2.11 11.18 -13.11
N THR A 335 -2.55 11.14 -11.85
CA THR A 335 -2.12 10.16 -10.84
C THR A 335 -3.34 9.45 -10.28
N LEU A 336 -3.40 8.14 -10.42
CA LEU A 336 -4.41 7.31 -9.76
C LEU A 336 -3.99 7.05 -8.31
N CYS A 337 -4.87 7.35 -7.35
CA CYS A 337 -4.60 7.18 -5.92
C CYS A 337 -5.67 6.33 -5.25
N TYR A 338 -5.28 5.18 -4.71
CA TYR A 338 -6.03 4.39 -3.75
C TYR A 338 -5.54 4.78 -2.35
N TYR A 339 -6.33 5.53 -1.58
CA TYR A 339 -5.90 6.05 -0.28
C TYR A 339 -5.67 4.98 0.78
N SER A 340 -6.45 3.90 0.75
CA SER A 340 -6.19 2.69 1.55
C SER A 340 -6.88 1.48 0.95
N LEU A 341 -6.11 0.41 0.81
CA LEU A 341 -6.66 -0.90 0.43
C LEU A 341 -7.17 -1.70 1.63
N GLY A 342 -6.99 -1.23 2.88
CA GLY A 342 -7.36 -2.00 4.06
C GLY A 342 -6.54 -3.29 4.20
N ASN A 343 -7.11 -4.33 4.83
CA ASN A 343 -6.40 -5.59 5.07
C ASN A 343 -6.59 -6.59 3.92
N LEU A 344 -5.49 -7.18 3.45
CA LEU A 344 -5.56 -8.44 2.72
C LEU A 344 -6.01 -9.56 3.65
N VAL A 345 -5.37 -9.67 4.83
CA VAL A 345 -5.73 -10.61 5.89
C VAL A 345 -5.44 -10.01 7.25
N SER A 346 -6.34 -10.20 8.21
CA SER A 346 -6.15 -9.76 9.59
C SER A 346 -7.14 -10.47 10.52
N LEU A 347 -6.77 -10.61 11.81
CA LEU A 347 -7.70 -11.02 12.88
C LEU A 347 -8.11 -9.82 13.75
N GLN A 348 -8.08 -8.60 13.25
CA GLN A 348 -8.64 -7.44 13.95
C GLN A 348 -10.14 -7.63 14.21
N HIS A 349 -10.69 -6.94 15.22
CA HIS A 349 -12.01 -7.24 15.77
C HIS A 349 -13.07 -6.17 15.45
N THR A 350 -13.01 -5.56 14.27
CA THR A 350 -14.05 -4.64 13.81
C THR A 350 -14.52 -5.01 12.40
N THR A 351 -15.80 -4.85 12.14
CA THR A 351 -16.42 -5.23 10.86
C THR A 351 -15.69 -4.65 9.64
N PRO A 352 -15.32 -3.34 9.60
CA PRO A 352 -14.68 -2.78 8.42
C PRO A 352 -13.29 -3.35 8.12
N THR A 353 -12.58 -3.85 9.15
CA THR A 353 -11.23 -4.41 8.97
C THR A 353 -11.23 -5.81 8.38
N MET A 354 -12.41 -6.44 8.24
CA MET A 354 -12.57 -7.71 7.54
C MET A 354 -12.68 -7.56 6.03
N LEU A 355 -12.84 -6.33 5.52
CA LEU A 355 -12.94 -6.04 4.09
C LEU A 355 -11.66 -5.38 3.59
N GLY A 356 -10.98 -6.02 2.66
CA GLY A 356 -9.85 -5.48 1.92
C GLY A 356 -10.25 -5.03 0.51
N GLY A 357 -9.60 -3.98 0.03
CA GLY A 357 -9.67 -3.54 -1.35
C GLY A 357 -8.58 -4.18 -2.20
N VAL A 358 -8.88 -4.35 -3.47
CA VAL A 358 -7.94 -4.87 -4.47
C VAL A 358 -7.88 -3.86 -5.61
N ALA A 359 -6.76 -3.19 -5.74
CA ALA A 359 -6.52 -2.27 -6.85
C ALA A 359 -6.16 -3.07 -8.11
N LYS A 360 -6.81 -2.78 -9.22
CA LYS A 360 -6.50 -3.33 -10.55
C LYS A 360 -6.19 -2.19 -11.50
N VAL A 361 -5.06 -2.24 -12.17
CA VAL A 361 -4.57 -1.13 -12.99
C VAL A 361 -3.94 -1.68 -14.27
N THR A 362 -4.33 -1.15 -15.43
CA THR A 362 -3.69 -1.46 -16.71
C THR A 362 -2.80 -0.30 -17.12
N PHE A 363 -1.50 -0.55 -17.21
CA PHE A 363 -0.52 0.36 -17.81
C PHE A 363 -0.37 0.06 -19.30
N THR A 364 -0.41 1.09 -20.13
CA THR A 364 -0.23 0.95 -21.59
C THR A 364 0.84 1.92 -22.07
N LYS A 365 1.69 1.41 -22.96
CA LYS A 365 2.75 2.16 -23.64
C LYS A 365 2.63 1.99 -25.16
N VAL A 366 2.74 3.11 -25.90
CA VAL A 366 2.79 3.15 -27.38
C VAL A 366 3.93 4.10 -27.75
N GLY A 367 5.05 3.57 -28.20
CA GLY A 367 6.26 4.34 -28.35
C GLY A 367 6.67 5.02 -27.06
N ASP A 368 6.80 6.36 -27.07
CA ASP A 368 7.09 7.17 -25.89
C ASP A 368 5.85 7.55 -25.06
N ALA A 369 4.65 7.40 -25.64
CA ALA A 369 3.41 7.70 -24.95
C ALA A 369 3.05 6.60 -23.94
N LYS A 370 2.64 7.00 -22.73
CA LYS A 370 2.29 6.08 -21.65
C LYS A 370 1.12 6.61 -20.84
N ALA A 371 0.25 5.70 -20.39
CA ALA A 371 -0.91 6.04 -19.56
C ALA A 371 -1.40 4.84 -18.75
N ILE A 372 -2.10 5.11 -17.64
CA ILE A 372 -3.05 4.16 -17.06
C ILE A 372 -4.31 4.22 -17.92
N THR A 373 -4.61 3.11 -18.62
CA THR A 373 -5.73 3.05 -19.59
C THR A 373 -6.99 2.43 -19.01
N ALA A 374 -6.85 1.63 -17.94
CA ALA A 374 -7.98 1.09 -17.19
C ALA A 374 -7.62 0.91 -15.72
N PHE A 375 -8.62 1.03 -14.86
CA PHE A 375 -8.48 0.70 -13.44
C PHE A 375 -9.82 0.27 -12.85
N ASP A 376 -9.75 -0.54 -11.78
CA ASP A 376 -10.92 -1.01 -11.03
C ASP A 376 -10.58 -1.13 -9.54
N TYR A 377 -11.60 -1.22 -8.71
CA TYR A 377 -11.50 -1.43 -7.27
C TYR A 377 -12.39 -2.60 -6.87
N ASP A 378 -11.77 -3.77 -6.75
CA ASP A 378 -12.43 -5.01 -6.30
C ASP A 378 -12.21 -5.22 -4.79
N PHE A 379 -12.78 -6.26 -4.21
CA PHE A 379 -12.74 -6.47 -2.76
C PHE A 379 -12.53 -7.95 -2.41
N VAL A 380 -11.92 -8.14 -1.23
CA VAL A 380 -11.76 -9.45 -0.57
C VAL A 380 -12.26 -9.37 0.87
N VAL A 381 -12.66 -10.50 1.43
CA VAL A 381 -13.07 -10.61 2.83
C VAL A 381 -12.16 -11.59 3.55
N THR A 382 -11.59 -11.17 4.68
CA THR A 382 -10.97 -12.10 5.61
C THR A 382 -12.08 -12.86 6.34
N GLN A 383 -12.25 -14.14 6.02
CA GLN A 383 -13.17 -15.06 6.70
C GLN A 383 -12.40 -15.88 7.72
N TRP A 384 -12.83 -15.88 8.97
CA TRP A 384 -12.31 -16.78 9.99
C TRP A 384 -13.41 -17.37 10.85
N ASP A 385 -13.19 -18.60 11.29
CA ASP A 385 -14.13 -19.38 12.09
C ASP A 385 -13.57 -19.58 13.50
N ALA A 386 -14.23 -18.96 14.48
CA ALA A 386 -13.83 -19.06 15.88
C ALA A 386 -14.06 -20.46 16.48
N MET A 387 -14.94 -21.28 15.87
CA MET A 387 -15.33 -22.61 16.40
C MET A 387 -14.45 -23.74 15.87
N HIS A 388 -14.07 -23.66 14.59
CA HIS A 388 -13.33 -24.73 13.90
C HIS A 388 -11.88 -24.36 13.62
N GLY A 389 -11.52 -23.09 13.85
CA GLY A 389 -10.22 -22.51 13.47
C GLY A 389 -10.11 -22.32 11.97
N GLY A 390 -9.08 -21.57 11.58
CA GLY A 390 -8.80 -21.29 10.19
C GLY A 390 -9.16 -19.86 9.78
N CYS A 391 -8.39 -19.40 8.80
CA CYS A 391 -8.53 -18.09 8.20
C CYS A 391 -8.47 -18.26 6.68
N ARG A 392 -9.32 -17.56 5.94
CA ARG A 392 -9.37 -17.59 4.47
C ARG A 392 -9.64 -16.20 3.94
N VAL A 393 -8.95 -15.82 2.88
CA VAL A 393 -9.25 -14.62 2.11
C VAL A 393 -10.17 -15.01 0.95
N ILE A 394 -11.36 -14.44 0.90
CA ILE A 394 -12.38 -14.81 -0.09
C ILE A 394 -12.69 -13.59 -0.96
N PRO A 395 -12.61 -13.68 -2.30
CA PRO A 395 -13.05 -12.61 -3.18
C PRO A 395 -14.51 -12.23 -2.92
N TRP A 396 -14.82 -10.93 -2.92
CA TRP A 396 -16.20 -10.47 -2.66
C TRP A 396 -17.24 -11.09 -3.58
N LYS A 397 -16.90 -11.33 -4.84
CA LYS A 397 -17.80 -12.00 -5.81
C LYS A 397 -18.24 -13.40 -5.39
N ASP A 398 -17.44 -14.07 -4.56
CA ASP A 398 -17.66 -15.43 -4.06
C ASP A 398 -18.10 -15.44 -2.58
N TYR A 399 -18.18 -14.27 -1.94
CA TYR A 399 -18.61 -14.13 -0.56
C TYR A 399 -20.13 -14.11 -0.46
N THR A 400 -20.71 -14.92 0.45
CA THR A 400 -22.16 -15.12 0.55
C THR A 400 -22.71 -14.80 1.95
N PRO A 401 -24.03 -14.58 2.09
CA PRO A 401 -24.66 -14.44 3.40
C PRO A 401 -24.43 -15.64 4.33
N GLU A 402 -24.33 -16.86 3.79
CA GLU A 402 -24.06 -18.09 4.54
C GLU A 402 -22.64 -18.04 5.14
N LEU A 403 -21.63 -17.65 4.35
CA LEU A 403 -20.27 -17.47 4.85
C LEU A 403 -20.22 -16.40 5.93
N ALA A 404 -20.93 -15.28 5.76
CA ALA A 404 -21.02 -14.25 6.79
C ALA A 404 -21.68 -14.75 8.09
N ALA A 405 -22.64 -15.64 8.00
CA ALA A 405 -23.30 -16.24 9.17
C ALA A 405 -22.38 -17.20 9.95
N GLU A 406 -21.40 -17.81 9.29
CA GLU A 406 -20.40 -18.71 9.89
C GLU A 406 -19.18 -17.94 10.45
N HIS A 407 -19.07 -16.64 10.19
CA HIS A 407 -17.92 -15.82 10.60
C HIS A 407 -17.83 -15.66 12.12
N GLY A 408 -16.62 -15.71 12.67
CA GLY A 408 -16.38 -15.48 14.10
C GLY A 408 -16.59 -14.03 14.59
N MET A 409 -16.58 -13.07 13.67
CA MET A 409 -16.67 -11.63 13.98
C MET A 409 -17.90 -11.23 14.83
N PRO A 410 -19.12 -11.78 14.64
CA PRO A 410 -20.27 -11.40 15.48
C PRO A 410 -20.08 -11.60 16.98
N SER A 411 -19.08 -12.39 17.39
CA SER A 411 -18.70 -12.53 18.80
C SER A 411 -18.01 -11.28 19.37
N PHE A 412 -17.39 -10.46 18.53
CA PHE A 412 -16.64 -9.26 18.87
C PHE A 412 -17.37 -8.00 18.44
N ASP A 413 -17.83 -7.93 17.18
CA ASP A 413 -18.56 -6.79 16.62
C ASP A 413 -19.97 -7.23 16.17
N LYS A 414 -20.98 -6.80 16.90
CA LYS A 414 -22.39 -7.12 16.62
C LYS A 414 -22.95 -6.49 15.36
N THR A 415 -22.21 -5.55 14.75
CA THR A 415 -22.59 -4.92 13.48
C THR A 415 -22.19 -5.75 12.27
N PHE A 416 -21.37 -6.81 12.47
CA PHE A 416 -20.94 -7.67 11.38
C PHE A 416 -22.11 -8.43 10.76
N SER A 417 -22.26 -8.26 9.46
CA SER A 417 -23.18 -9.02 8.61
C SER A 417 -22.78 -8.88 7.15
N TYR A 418 -23.28 -9.75 6.30
CA TYR A 418 -23.15 -9.62 4.84
C TYR A 418 -23.62 -8.23 4.35
N ASP A 419 -24.79 -7.78 4.80
CA ASP A 419 -25.36 -6.49 4.39
C ASP A 419 -24.49 -5.30 4.81
N THR A 420 -23.85 -5.38 5.98
CA THR A 420 -22.92 -4.33 6.43
C THR A 420 -21.69 -4.25 5.52
N LEU A 421 -21.10 -5.40 5.17
CA LEU A 421 -19.98 -5.45 4.22
C LEU A 421 -20.43 -5.01 2.81
N ALA A 422 -21.58 -5.46 2.33
CA ALA A 422 -22.15 -5.08 1.04
C ALA A 422 -22.34 -3.55 0.93
N ALA A 423 -22.79 -2.92 2.00
CA ALA A 423 -22.94 -1.46 2.04
C ALA A 423 -21.59 -0.72 1.94
N ILE A 424 -20.51 -1.28 2.52
CA ILE A 424 -19.17 -0.74 2.37
C ILE A 424 -18.68 -0.92 0.93
N VAL A 425 -18.83 -2.11 0.36
CA VAL A 425 -18.46 -2.41 -1.03
C VAL A 425 -19.18 -1.47 -2.00
N GLU A 426 -20.51 -1.31 -1.87
CA GLU A 426 -21.27 -0.42 -2.75
C GLU A 426 -20.85 1.05 -2.63
N LYS A 427 -20.43 1.48 -1.45
CA LYS A 427 -19.92 2.85 -1.23
C LYS A 427 -18.63 3.12 -2.00
N TYR A 428 -17.69 2.16 -2.03
CA TYR A 428 -16.35 2.37 -2.57
C TYR A 428 -16.13 1.77 -3.97
N ARG A 429 -17.06 0.93 -4.46
CA ARG A 429 -17.01 0.40 -5.82
C ARG A 429 -17.02 1.55 -6.84
N LEU A 430 -16.12 1.50 -7.80
CA LEU A 430 -16.08 2.44 -8.91
C LEU A 430 -17.34 2.27 -9.78
N LYS A 431 -17.92 3.39 -10.23
CA LYS A 431 -19.18 3.40 -11.01
C LYS A 431 -18.92 3.70 -12.48
#